data_b3e23f28766c993f07d517ed9e8f582b
#
_entry.id   b3e23f28766c993f07d517ed9e8f582b
#
_cell.length_a   1.000
_cell.length_b   1.000
_cell.length_c   1.000
_cell.angle_alpha   90.00
_cell.angle_beta   90.00
_cell.angle_gamma   90.00
#
_symmetry.space_group_name_H-M   'P 1'
#
loop_
_entity.id
_entity.type
_entity.pdbx_description
1 polymer ?
#
loop_
_entity_poly.entity_id
_entity_poly.type
_entity_poly.pdbx_seq_one_letter_code
_entity_poly.pdbx_strand_id
1 'polypeptide(L)'
;PNMANNTVNHGSQGRDRRKYMNHIKKECVAMLLAGGQGSRLYALTQEMAKPAVPYGGKYRIIDFPLSNCVNSGIDTVGVLTQYQPLVLNEYIGNGQPWGLDRAHGGVHVLPPYETAAGKAWYSGTANAIYQNIGFIDRYDPEYVVILSGDHIYKMDYSKMVDFHKEHQADATIAVLEVPWEEAPRFGIMSAN
;
A
#
# COMPACT_ATOMS: atom_id res chain seq x y z
N PRO A 1 -53.40 35.15 12.17
CA PRO A 1 -52.35 34.97 11.24
C PRO A 1 -51.35 33.93 11.74
N ASN A 2 -51.43 32.75 11.16
CA ASN A 2 -50.63 31.61 11.50
C ASN A 2 -49.28 31.71 10.78
N MET A 3 -48.19 31.79 11.54
CA MET A 3 -46.85 31.59 11.00
C MET A 3 -46.59 30.07 10.99
N ALA A 4 -46.49 29.52 9.79
CA ALA A 4 -46.06 28.14 9.60
C ALA A 4 -44.52 28.05 9.72
N ASN A 5 -44.07 27.30 10.70
CA ASN A 5 -42.65 26.93 10.85
C ASN A 5 -42.25 25.94 9.73
N ASN A 6 -41.50 26.43 8.76
CA ASN A 6 -40.80 25.58 7.79
C ASN A 6 -39.52 25.07 8.43
N THR A 7 -39.57 23.90 9.03
CA THR A 7 -38.38 23.12 9.43
C THR A 7 -37.82 22.48 8.15
N VAL A 8 -36.75 23.04 7.62
CA VAL A 8 -35.99 22.41 6.53
C VAL A 8 -35.24 21.23 7.10
N ASN A 9 -35.73 20.04 6.85
CA ASN A 9 -35.10 18.78 7.22
C ASN A 9 -33.91 18.52 6.28
N HIS A 10 -32.71 18.90 6.68
CA HIS A 10 -31.47 18.49 6.01
C HIS A 10 -31.22 17.00 6.32
N GLY A 11 -32.01 16.14 5.71
CA GLY A 11 -31.74 14.73 5.61
C GLY A 11 -30.41 14.53 4.86
N SER A 12 -29.39 14.10 5.57
CA SER A 12 -28.11 13.66 5.04
C SER A 12 -28.34 12.48 4.09
N GLN A 13 -28.59 12.76 2.80
CA GLN A 13 -28.47 11.75 1.76
C GLN A 13 -26.97 11.48 1.54
N GLY A 14 -26.37 10.73 2.43
CA GLY A 14 -25.17 9.95 2.15
C GLY A 14 -25.54 8.96 1.05
N ARG A 15 -25.44 9.38 -0.21
CA ARG A 15 -25.56 8.47 -1.35
C ARG A 15 -24.54 7.37 -1.13
N ASP A 16 -25.02 6.17 -0.92
CA ASP A 16 -24.19 4.98 -0.83
C ASP A 16 -23.42 4.82 -2.15
N ARG A 17 -22.22 5.38 -2.20
CA ARG A 17 -21.32 5.32 -3.38
C ARG A 17 -20.98 3.89 -3.76
N ARG A 18 -21.14 2.93 -2.84
CA ARG A 18 -20.90 1.50 -3.05
C ARG A 18 -21.84 0.90 -4.11
N LYS A 19 -23.00 1.47 -4.32
CA LYS A 19 -24.03 0.94 -5.25
C LYS A 19 -23.71 1.07 -6.74
N TYR A 20 -22.68 1.86 -7.11
CA TYR A 20 -22.32 2.14 -8.50
C TYR A 20 -20.92 1.67 -8.89
N MET A 21 -20.16 1.11 -7.98
CA MET A 21 -18.87 0.50 -8.30
C MET A 21 -19.07 -1.00 -8.50
N ASN A 22 -18.74 -1.50 -9.70
CA ASN A 22 -18.61 -2.93 -9.92
C ASN A 22 -17.42 -3.40 -9.03
N HIS A 23 -17.72 -3.88 -7.83
CA HIS A 23 -16.72 -4.44 -6.93
C HIS A 23 -16.23 -5.75 -7.53
N ILE A 24 -14.96 -5.78 -7.88
CA ILE A 24 -14.28 -7.02 -8.24
C ILE A 24 -13.69 -7.55 -6.94
N LYS A 25 -14.43 -8.42 -6.28
CA LYS A 25 -13.99 -8.97 -4.98
C LYS A 25 -12.66 -9.70 -5.13
N LYS A 26 -11.70 -9.35 -4.29
CA LYS A 26 -10.41 -10.01 -4.14
C LYS A 26 -10.28 -10.55 -2.73
N GLU A 27 -9.67 -11.69 -2.55
CA GLU A 27 -9.38 -12.19 -1.21
C GLU A 27 -8.36 -11.30 -0.51
N CYS A 28 -7.30 -10.93 -1.21
CA CYS A 28 -6.20 -10.15 -0.67
C CYS A 28 -5.74 -9.06 -1.63
N VAL A 29 -5.44 -7.88 -1.10
CA VAL A 29 -4.80 -6.76 -1.79
C VAL A 29 -3.52 -6.38 -1.06
N ALA A 30 -2.43 -6.14 -1.79
CA ALA A 30 -1.20 -5.64 -1.21
C ALA A 30 -1.09 -4.12 -1.36
N MET A 31 -0.63 -3.46 -0.31
CA MET A 31 -0.31 -2.03 -0.28
C MET A 31 1.20 -1.88 -0.01
N LEU A 32 1.94 -1.46 -1.03
CA LEU A 32 3.39 -1.41 -1.03
C LEU A 32 3.88 0.01 -0.79
N LEU A 33 4.49 0.26 0.35
CA LEU A 33 5.00 1.58 0.76
C LEU A 33 6.33 1.88 0.07
N ALA A 34 6.31 2.67 -0.98
CA ALA A 34 7.45 2.98 -1.84
C ALA A 34 7.85 4.48 -1.84
N GLY A 35 7.37 5.25 -0.85
CA GLY A 35 7.48 6.71 -0.80
C GLY A 35 8.67 7.26 -0.01
N GLY A 36 9.57 6.45 0.53
CA GLY A 36 10.68 6.90 1.37
C GLY A 36 11.80 7.61 0.61
N GLN A 37 12.39 8.66 1.21
CA GLN A 37 13.51 9.43 0.63
C GLN A 37 14.79 8.62 0.43
N GLY A 38 14.98 7.54 1.20
CA GLY A 38 16.18 6.69 1.10
C GLY A 38 17.48 7.40 1.48
N SER A 39 17.44 8.44 2.31
CA SER A 39 18.57 9.31 2.66
C SER A 39 19.85 8.58 3.11
N ARG A 40 19.72 7.35 3.62
CA ARG A 40 20.86 6.50 4.03
C ARG A 40 21.68 5.95 2.87
N LEU A 41 21.16 5.96 1.64
CA LEU A 41 21.87 5.49 0.45
C LEU A 41 22.57 6.62 -0.33
N TYR A 42 22.53 7.83 0.22
CA TYR A 42 23.24 9.02 -0.29
C TYR A 42 23.11 9.19 -1.81
N ALA A 43 24.24 9.10 -2.53
CA ALA A 43 24.30 9.33 -3.98
C ALA A 43 23.34 8.46 -4.81
N LEU A 44 23.00 7.26 -4.35
CA LEU A 44 22.11 6.35 -5.06
C LEU A 44 20.64 6.81 -5.07
N THR A 45 20.27 7.67 -4.13
CA THR A 45 18.88 8.13 -3.98
C THR A 45 18.71 9.63 -4.21
N GLN A 46 19.70 10.30 -4.79
CA GLN A 46 19.61 11.71 -5.14
C GLN A 46 18.59 11.98 -6.25
N GLU A 47 18.53 11.09 -7.24
CA GLU A 47 17.70 11.27 -8.43
C GLU A 47 16.60 10.22 -8.59
N MET A 48 16.51 9.24 -7.66
CA MET A 48 15.51 8.18 -7.72
C MET A 48 15.05 7.72 -6.34
N ALA A 49 13.82 7.24 -6.27
CA ALA A 49 13.29 6.64 -5.06
C ALA A 49 14.07 5.36 -4.70
N LYS A 50 14.24 5.07 -3.40
CA LYS A 50 14.97 3.88 -2.91
C LYS A 50 14.51 2.57 -3.57
N PRO A 51 13.20 2.30 -3.75
CA PRO A 51 12.74 1.09 -4.43
C PRO A 51 13.18 0.97 -5.90
N ALA A 52 13.53 2.09 -6.54
CA ALA A 52 14.02 2.11 -7.93
C ALA A 52 15.53 1.86 -8.06
N VAL A 53 16.27 1.81 -6.96
CA VAL A 53 17.72 1.60 -6.98
C VAL A 53 18.05 0.23 -7.60
N PRO A 54 18.98 0.16 -8.57
CA PRO A 54 19.44 -1.10 -9.15
C PRO A 54 20.06 -2.03 -8.11
N TYR A 55 19.77 -3.32 -8.23
CA TYR A 55 20.30 -4.36 -7.36
C TYR A 55 20.71 -5.59 -8.18
N GLY A 56 21.92 -6.09 -7.93
CA GLY A 56 22.42 -7.29 -8.59
C GLY A 56 22.57 -7.16 -10.12
N GLY A 57 22.69 -5.95 -10.65
CA GLY A 57 22.95 -5.66 -12.08
C GLY A 57 21.72 -5.81 -12.99
N LYS A 58 20.71 -6.58 -12.61
CA LYS A 58 19.53 -6.86 -13.45
C LYS A 58 18.24 -6.35 -12.85
N TYR A 59 18.11 -6.37 -11.54
CA TYR A 59 16.89 -6.07 -10.80
C TYR A 59 16.95 -4.67 -10.18
N ARG A 60 15.80 -4.21 -9.70
CA ARG A 60 15.67 -3.10 -8.76
C ARG A 60 15.09 -3.60 -7.43
N ILE A 61 15.22 -2.82 -6.39
CA ILE A 61 14.74 -3.23 -5.05
C ILE A 61 13.24 -3.59 -5.08
N ILE A 62 12.44 -2.86 -5.84
CA ILE A 62 10.99 -3.08 -5.97
C ILE A 62 10.62 -4.45 -6.56
N ASP A 63 11.52 -5.09 -7.31
CA ASP A 63 11.26 -6.41 -7.90
C ASP A 63 11.01 -7.49 -6.86
N PHE A 64 11.67 -7.38 -5.71
CA PHE A 64 11.55 -8.38 -4.64
C PHE A 64 10.14 -8.42 -4.04
N PRO A 65 9.59 -7.30 -3.50
CA PRO A 65 8.24 -7.33 -2.96
C PRO A 65 7.16 -7.58 -4.02
N LEU A 66 7.30 -7.09 -5.27
CA LEU A 66 6.35 -7.39 -6.34
C LEU A 66 6.37 -8.88 -6.70
N SER A 67 7.55 -9.47 -6.85
CA SER A 67 7.69 -10.91 -7.11
C SER A 67 7.15 -11.75 -5.95
N ASN A 68 7.40 -11.35 -4.70
CA ASN A 68 6.85 -12.02 -3.53
C ASN A 68 5.32 -11.97 -3.52
N CYS A 69 4.69 -10.83 -3.87
CA CYS A 69 3.23 -10.73 -4.00
C CYS A 69 2.70 -11.75 -4.99
N VAL A 70 3.24 -11.77 -6.20
CA VAL A 70 2.78 -12.68 -7.27
C VAL A 70 2.99 -14.14 -6.88
N ASN A 71 4.15 -14.48 -6.32
CA ASN A 71 4.46 -15.84 -5.86
C ASN A 71 3.59 -16.29 -4.68
N SER A 72 3.01 -15.35 -3.94
CA SER A 72 2.05 -15.59 -2.84
C SER A 72 0.60 -15.55 -3.30
N GLY A 73 0.33 -15.51 -4.61
CA GLY A 73 -1.03 -15.46 -5.16
C GLY A 73 -1.72 -14.10 -5.07
N ILE A 74 -1.01 -13.04 -4.65
CA ILE A 74 -1.55 -11.69 -4.56
C ILE A 74 -1.35 -11.00 -5.92
N ASP A 75 -2.43 -10.79 -6.64
CA ASP A 75 -2.43 -10.27 -8.00
C ASP A 75 -2.89 -8.80 -8.12
N THR A 76 -3.14 -8.15 -7.00
CA THR A 76 -3.60 -6.76 -6.93
C THR A 76 -2.73 -5.99 -5.94
N VAL A 77 -1.95 -5.04 -6.46
CA VAL A 77 -0.94 -4.33 -5.69
C VAL A 77 -1.04 -2.84 -5.91
N GLY A 78 -1.28 -2.08 -4.84
CA GLY A 78 -1.16 -0.63 -4.82
C GLY A 78 0.24 -0.21 -4.38
N VAL A 79 0.97 0.51 -5.22
CA VAL A 79 2.32 1.02 -4.91
C VAL A 79 2.22 2.50 -4.56
N LEU A 80 2.43 2.84 -3.29
CA LEU A 80 2.32 4.20 -2.79
C LEU A 80 3.65 4.93 -2.96
N THR A 81 3.71 5.86 -3.93
CA THR A 81 4.91 6.60 -4.29
C THR A 81 4.83 8.05 -3.81
N GLN A 82 5.94 8.68 -3.50
CA GLN A 82 5.97 10.10 -3.09
C GLN A 82 7.22 10.83 -3.58
N TYR A 83 8.41 10.36 -3.21
CA TYR A 83 9.67 10.99 -3.57
C TYR A 83 10.24 10.44 -4.87
N GLN A 84 10.73 11.33 -5.76
CA GLN A 84 11.39 10.97 -7.02
C GLN A 84 10.66 9.83 -7.77
N PRO A 85 9.36 9.98 -8.05
CA PRO A 85 8.55 8.85 -8.49
C PRO A 85 8.79 8.48 -9.96
N LEU A 86 9.37 9.38 -10.78
CA LEU A 86 9.44 9.22 -12.22
C LEU A 86 10.09 7.89 -12.65
N VAL A 87 11.33 7.66 -12.22
CA VAL A 87 12.10 6.46 -12.57
C VAL A 87 11.42 5.19 -12.07
N LEU A 88 10.81 5.24 -10.87
CA LEU A 88 10.07 4.12 -10.31
C LEU A 88 8.81 3.82 -11.10
N ASN A 89 8.03 4.85 -11.44
CA ASN A 89 6.78 4.70 -12.20
C ASN A 89 7.03 4.17 -13.61
N GLU A 90 8.05 4.68 -14.28
CA GLU A 90 8.48 4.17 -15.60
C GLU A 90 8.90 2.71 -15.53
N TYR A 91 9.63 2.32 -14.50
CA TYR A 91 10.09 0.95 -14.32
C TYR A 91 8.94 -0.02 -14.02
N ILE A 92 8.00 0.37 -13.16
CA ILE A 92 6.81 -0.42 -12.87
C ILE A 92 5.93 -0.55 -14.13
N GLY A 93 5.76 0.55 -14.87
CA GLY A 93 4.91 0.59 -16.06
C GLY A 93 3.52 0.02 -15.77
N ASN A 94 3.09 -0.92 -16.59
CA ASN A 94 1.82 -1.64 -16.42
C ASN A 94 1.92 -2.94 -15.61
N GLY A 95 3.12 -3.29 -15.13
CA GLY A 95 3.35 -4.51 -14.35
C GLY A 95 3.61 -5.78 -15.14
N GLN A 96 3.76 -5.70 -16.46
CA GLN A 96 3.98 -6.86 -17.32
C GLN A 96 5.16 -7.75 -16.88
N PRO A 97 6.32 -7.24 -16.44
CA PRO A 97 7.44 -8.08 -16.01
C PRO A 97 7.12 -9.05 -14.89
N TRP A 98 6.09 -8.75 -14.10
CA TRP A 98 5.62 -9.58 -12.97
C TRP A 98 4.29 -10.28 -13.26
N GLY A 99 3.70 -10.13 -14.48
CA GLY A 99 2.35 -10.63 -14.79
C GLY A 99 1.25 -9.89 -14.02
N LEU A 100 1.50 -8.63 -13.67
CA LEU A 100 0.57 -7.73 -12.98
C LEU A 100 -0.13 -6.74 -13.94
N ASP A 101 -0.13 -7.00 -15.24
CA ASP A 101 -0.82 -6.25 -16.31
C ASP A 101 -2.25 -6.75 -16.54
N ARG A 102 -2.97 -7.03 -15.46
CA ARG A 102 -4.29 -7.68 -15.51
C ARG A 102 -5.41 -6.68 -15.73
N ALA A 103 -6.45 -7.09 -16.47
CA ALA A 103 -7.67 -6.29 -16.66
C ALA A 103 -8.41 -6.02 -15.34
N HIS A 104 -8.32 -6.96 -14.38
CA HIS A 104 -8.96 -6.88 -13.07
C HIS A 104 -7.93 -7.17 -11.98
N GLY A 105 -7.44 -6.13 -11.33
CA GLY A 105 -6.32 -6.19 -10.41
C GLY A 105 -5.07 -5.62 -11.07
N GLY A 106 -3.92 -6.28 -10.84
CA GLY A 106 -2.63 -5.82 -11.35
C GLY A 106 -1.95 -4.80 -10.45
N VAL A 107 -0.88 -4.17 -10.95
CA VAL A 107 -0.18 -3.13 -10.22
C VAL A 107 -0.74 -1.74 -10.52
N HIS A 108 -0.94 -0.95 -9.49
CA HIS A 108 -1.40 0.43 -9.56
C HIS A 108 -0.45 1.34 -8.80
N VAL A 109 0.07 2.36 -9.47
CA VAL A 109 0.86 3.39 -8.81
C VAL A 109 -0.08 4.42 -8.19
N LEU A 110 0.07 4.67 -6.89
CA LEU A 110 -0.79 5.53 -6.07
C LEU A 110 0.05 6.71 -5.54
N PRO A 111 0.17 7.80 -6.30
CA PRO A 111 0.82 9.01 -5.81
C PRO A 111 -0.12 9.78 -4.86
N PRO A 112 0.42 10.64 -3.98
CA PRO A 112 -0.40 11.60 -3.25
C PRO A 112 -1.11 12.53 -4.24
N TYR A 113 -2.34 12.92 -3.92
CA TYR A 113 -3.16 13.77 -4.79
C TYR A 113 -3.79 14.93 -4.04
N GLU A 114 -4.15 15.96 -4.78
CA GLU A 114 -4.85 17.12 -4.24
C GLU A 114 -6.35 16.79 -4.06
N THR A 115 -6.87 17.07 -2.87
CA THR A 115 -8.30 16.99 -2.56
C THR A 115 -8.91 18.38 -2.54
N ALA A 116 -10.24 18.47 -2.49
CA ALA A 116 -10.94 19.75 -2.30
C ALA A 116 -10.51 20.49 -1.01
N ALA A 117 -9.94 19.77 -0.03
CA ALA A 117 -9.41 20.31 1.21
C ALA A 117 -7.94 20.78 1.10
N GLY A 118 -7.30 20.64 -0.06
CA GLY A 118 -5.93 21.04 -0.35
C GLY A 118 -4.97 19.90 -0.68
N LYS A 119 -3.69 20.24 -0.88
CA LYS A 119 -2.62 19.26 -1.18
C LYS A 119 -2.28 18.47 0.07
N ALA A 120 -2.30 17.17 -0.03
CA ALA A 120 -1.95 16.29 1.07
C ALA A 120 -0.84 15.33 0.65
N TRP A 121 0.42 15.72 0.93
CA TRP A 121 1.52 14.76 0.96
C TRP A 121 1.25 13.71 2.03
N TYR A 122 1.74 12.49 1.81
CA TYR A 122 1.65 11.46 2.85
C TYR A 122 2.48 11.90 4.06
N SER A 123 1.82 12.11 5.19
CA SER A 123 2.47 12.50 6.45
C SER A 123 3.05 11.32 7.23
N GLY A 124 3.08 10.15 6.63
CA GLY A 124 3.61 8.90 7.18
C GLY A 124 2.98 7.69 6.54
N THR A 125 3.45 6.51 6.92
CA THR A 125 3.03 5.23 6.31
C THR A 125 1.55 4.93 6.51
N ALA A 126 1.03 5.10 7.73
CA ALA A 126 -0.38 4.91 8.03
C ALA A 126 -1.27 5.91 7.27
N ASN A 127 -0.84 7.17 7.16
CA ASN A 127 -1.56 8.19 6.40
C ASN A 127 -1.59 7.87 4.90
N ALA A 128 -0.51 7.32 4.34
CA ALA A 128 -0.47 6.89 2.96
C ALA A 128 -1.53 5.82 2.66
N ILE A 129 -1.68 4.82 3.54
CA ILE A 129 -2.74 3.81 3.44
C ILE A 129 -4.12 4.46 3.56
N TYR A 130 -4.32 5.31 4.56
CA TYR A 130 -5.60 5.98 4.82
C TYR A 130 -6.07 6.81 3.63
N GLN A 131 -5.19 7.58 2.99
CA GLN A 131 -5.54 8.36 1.80
C GLN A 131 -5.95 7.49 0.60
N ASN A 132 -5.55 6.22 0.58
CA ASN A 132 -5.82 5.27 -0.49
C ASN A 132 -6.85 4.19 -0.12
N ILE A 133 -7.65 4.39 0.94
CA ILE A 133 -8.75 3.47 1.31
C ILE A 133 -9.70 3.25 0.13
N GLY A 134 -9.99 4.28 -0.66
CA GLY A 134 -10.84 4.15 -1.84
C GLY A 134 -10.31 3.19 -2.92
N PHE A 135 -8.98 2.98 -2.98
CA PHE A 135 -8.39 1.93 -3.81
C PHE A 135 -8.69 0.54 -3.22
N ILE A 136 -8.55 0.38 -1.92
CA ILE A 136 -8.85 -0.87 -1.21
C ILE A 136 -10.33 -1.21 -1.36
N ASP A 137 -11.23 -0.26 -1.08
CA ASP A 137 -12.68 -0.42 -1.19
C ASP A 137 -13.14 -0.85 -2.59
N ARG A 138 -12.39 -0.47 -3.64
CA ARG A 138 -12.69 -0.87 -5.01
C ARG A 138 -12.68 -2.38 -5.21
N TYR A 139 -11.82 -3.09 -4.48
CA TYR A 139 -11.65 -4.53 -4.59
C TYR A 139 -12.36 -5.30 -3.49
N ASP A 140 -12.90 -4.62 -2.47
CA ASP A 140 -13.61 -5.22 -1.32
C ASP A 140 -12.88 -6.46 -0.77
N PRO A 141 -11.56 -6.37 -0.44
CA PRO A 141 -10.78 -7.50 -0.04
C PRO A 141 -11.13 -7.96 1.38
N GLU A 142 -10.95 -9.25 1.64
CA GLU A 142 -11.05 -9.77 3.02
C GLU A 142 -9.81 -9.42 3.84
N TYR A 143 -8.65 -9.34 3.17
CA TYR A 143 -7.37 -9.06 3.81
C TYR A 143 -6.58 -8.00 3.05
N VAL A 144 -5.83 -7.20 3.79
CA VAL A 144 -4.89 -6.22 3.24
C VAL A 144 -3.50 -6.51 3.79
N VAL A 145 -2.55 -6.78 2.89
CA VAL A 145 -1.14 -6.95 3.26
C VAL A 145 -0.40 -5.64 3.02
N ILE A 146 0.18 -5.08 4.09
CA ILE A 146 0.95 -3.83 4.02
C ILE A 146 2.44 -4.19 4.02
N LEU A 147 3.15 -3.75 3.01
CA LEU A 147 4.54 -4.13 2.74
C LEU A 147 5.43 -2.91 2.60
N SER A 148 6.70 -3.05 2.98
CA SER A 148 7.73 -2.07 2.63
C SER A 148 8.26 -2.33 1.22
N GLY A 149 8.37 -1.27 0.41
CA GLY A 149 8.86 -1.33 -0.97
C GLY A 149 10.38 -1.43 -1.09
N ASP A 150 11.09 -1.47 0.02
CA ASP A 150 12.55 -1.43 0.08
C ASP A 150 13.19 -2.67 0.73
N HIS A 151 12.41 -3.73 0.92
CA HIS A 151 12.90 -4.99 1.46
C HIS A 151 13.43 -5.92 0.36
N ILE A 152 14.64 -6.41 0.54
CA ILE A 152 15.31 -7.37 -0.35
C ILE A 152 15.35 -8.72 0.35
N TYR A 153 14.28 -9.49 0.24
CA TYR A 153 14.21 -10.87 0.76
C TYR A 153 13.21 -11.70 -0.05
N LYS A 154 13.28 -13.00 0.08
CA LYS A 154 12.30 -13.94 -0.47
C LYS A 154 11.34 -14.35 0.65
N MET A 155 10.08 -14.02 0.49
CA MET A 155 9.03 -14.34 1.47
C MET A 155 7.74 -14.76 0.75
N ASP A 156 7.09 -15.75 1.32
CA ASP A 156 5.76 -16.18 0.92
C ASP A 156 4.74 -15.55 1.87
N TYR A 157 4.05 -14.53 1.38
CA TYR A 157 3.05 -13.80 2.15
C TYR A 157 1.78 -14.61 2.40
N SER A 158 1.52 -15.69 1.60
CA SER A 158 0.36 -16.56 1.84
C SER A 158 0.40 -17.16 3.24
N LYS A 159 1.58 -17.55 3.71
CA LYS A 159 1.78 -18.09 5.06
C LYS A 159 1.40 -17.11 6.17
N MET A 160 1.64 -15.82 5.94
CA MET A 160 1.26 -14.78 6.88
C MET A 160 -0.27 -14.58 6.89
N VAL A 161 -0.90 -14.64 5.72
CA VAL A 161 -2.36 -14.55 5.58
C VAL A 161 -3.03 -15.78 6.19
N ASP A 162 -2.49 -16.98 5.96
CA ASP A 162 -3.02 -18.22 6.54
C ASP A 162 -2.92 -18.21 8.07
N PHE A 163 -1.77 -17.79 8.62
CA PHE A 163 -1.60 -17.59 10.07
C PHE A 163 -2.63 -16.61 10.64
N HIS A 164 -2.88 -15.49 9.96
CA HIS A 164 -3.88 -14.50 10.34
C HIS A 164 -5.28 -15.12 10.41
N LYS A 165 -5.66 -15.93 9.40
CA LYS A 165 -6.94 -16.64 9.34
C LYS A 165 -7.09 -17.65 10.46
N GLU A 166 -6.08 -18.49 10.66
CA GLU A 166 -6.08 -19.55 11.68
C GLU A 166 -6.26 -18.99 13.08
N HIS A 167 -5.68 -17.82 13.35
CA HIS A 167 -5.78 -17.17 14.66
C HIS A 167 -6.95 -16.20 14.77
N GLN A 168 -7.75 -16.03 13.72
CA GLN A 168 -8.86 -15.07 13.67
C GLN A 168 -8.45 -13.68 14.18
N ALA A 169 -7.25 -13.26 13.81
CA ALA A 169 -6.62 -12.05 14.33
C ALA A 169 -7.20 -10.79 13.65
N ASP A 170 -7.27 -9.66 14.37
CA ASP A 170 -7.60 -8.37 13.78
C ASP A 170 -6.40 -7.77 13.04
N ALA A 171 -5.18 -8.06 13.52
CA ALA A 171 -3.93 -7.65 12.90
C ALA A 171 -2.84 -8.70 13.14
N THR A 172 -1.99 -8.92 12.13
CA THR A 172 -0.82 -9.80 12.21
C THR A 172 0.40 -9.01 11.76
N ILE A 173 1.43 -8.99 12.60
CA ILE A 173 2.66 -8.24 12.35
C ILE A 173 3.84 -9.21 12.26
N ALA A 174 4.54 -9.20 11.13
CA ALA A 174 5.78 -9.93 11.00
C ALA A 174 6.88 -9.22 11.77
N VAL A 175 7.51 -9.93 12.67
CA VAL A 175 8.62 -9.44 13.51
C VAL A 175 9.82 -10.34 13.39
N LEU A 176 10.99 -9.79 13.70
CA LEU A 176 12.21 -10.59 13.86
C LEU A 176 12.94 -10.16 15.13
N GLU A 177 13.61 -11.11 15.75
CA GLU A 177 14.45 -10.85 16.91
C GLU A 177 15.71 -10.12 16.48
N VAL A 178 16.07 -9.08 17.23
CA VAL A 178 17.30 -8.31 17.02
C VAL A 178 18.10 -8.23 18.33
N PRO A 179 19.44 -8.13 18.28
CA PRO A 179 20.25 -7.86 19.46
C PRO A 179 19.80 -6.58 20.17
N TRP A 180 19.89 -6.57 21.50
CA TRP A 180 19.43 -5.43 22.31
C TRP A 180 20.13 -4.12 21.93
N GLU A 181 21.38 -4.18 21.53
CA GLU A 181 22.19 -3.03 21.10
C GLU A 181 21.68 -2.38 19.83
N GLU A 182 20.97 -3.15 19.00
CA GLU A 182 20.36 -2.66 17.76
C GLU A 182 18.94 -2.13 17.93
N ALA A 183 18.28 -2.42 19.05
CA ALA A 183 16.90 -2.05 19.33
C ALA A 183 16.58 -0.55 19.09
N PRO A 184 17.45 0.42 19.42
CA PRO A 184 17.19 1.84 19.16
C PRO A 184 17.03 2.22 17.66
N ARG A 185 17.41 1.31 16.75
CA ARG A 185 17.34 1.52 15.30
C ARG A 185 16.03 1.03 14.68
N PHE A 186 15.23 0.28 15.44
CA PHE A 186 14.02 -0.38 14.96
C PHE A 186 12.79 0.06 15.75
N GLY A 187 11.62 -0.20 15.18
CA GLY A 187 10.37 -0.19 15.92
C GLY A 187 10.29 -1.44 16.79
N ILE A 188 10.29 -1.28 18.10
CA ILE A 188 10.27 -2.39 19.04
C ILE A 188 8.83 -2.67 19.48
N MET A 189 8.45 -3.96 19.41
CA MET A 189 7.22 -4.45 20.01
C MET A 189 7.52 -5.13 21.34
N SER A 190 6.68 -4.89 22.34
CA SER A 190 6.62 -5.68 23.57
C SER A 190 5.40 -6.59 23.48
N ALA A 191 5.60 -7.90 23.66
CA ALA A 191 4.53 -8.87 23.78
C ALA A 191 4.40 -9.30 25.24
N ASN A 192 3.17 -9.46 25.72
CA ASN A 192 2.87 -10.02 27.04
C ASN A 192 2.80 -11.53 26.98
#